data_50ac2f4596d187cc26265acdbfe9f72f
#
_entry.id   50ac2f4596d187cc26265acdbfe9f72f
#
_cell.length_a   1.000
_cell.length_b   1.000
_cell.length_c   1.000
_cell.angle_alpha   90.00
_cell.angle_beta   90.00
_cell.angle_gamma   90.00
#
_symmetry.space_group_name_H-M   'P 1'
#
loop_
_entity.id
_entity.type
_entity.pdbx_description
1 polymer ?
#
loop_
_entity_poly.entity_id
_entity_poly.type
_entity_poly.pdbx_seq_one_letter_code
_entity_poly.pdbx_strand_id
1 'polypeptide(L)'
;MARFHPALALALGLATAGADAAGAATPQSGCKGTLYLTFDTGNMRHAELIADTLARHGVKATFFLAQERTTRGDSALDASWAPYWRARVAEGHAFGSHTWRHGSFRGDSGTLVRYRLQDGSSETMDAAAICAELQRPDTRFQELTGRRLDPLWRAPGGRTTPNTLAAAQSCGYRHVGWAAAGFLGDELPSEAYPNSMLLQRALERLRDGDIVMAHLGIWSRKDPFAPMFEPLIAGLKAKGFCFSTRRGQT
;
A
#
# COMPACT_ATOMS: atom_id res chain seq x y z
N MET A 1 -0.26 75.71 29.08
CA MET A 1 0.45 74.40 29.23
C MET A 1 -0.41 73.35 28.65
N ALA A 2 -0.18 72.96 27.37
CA ALA A 2 -0.95 71.96 26.60
C ALA A 2 -0.23 70.61 26.68
N ARG A 3 -0.90 69.62 27.18
CA ARG A 3 -0.37 68.21 27.20
C ARG A 3 -0.88 67.45 25.96
N PHE A 4 0.04 67.06 25.09
CA PHE A 4 -0.18 66.18 23.99
C PHE A 4 -0.19 64.73 24.48
N HIS A 5 -1.20 63.97 24.11
CA HIS A 5 -1.22 62.49 24.25
C HIS A 5 -0.95 61.86 22.89
N PRO A 6 -0.05 60.89 22.77
CA PRO A 6 0.10 60.16 21.53
C PRO A 6 -0.93 58.99 21.45
N ALA A 7 -1.62 58.90 20.33
CA ALA A 7 -2.51 57.82 20.01
C ALA A 7 -1.69 56.55 19.58
N LEU A 8 -1.97 55.45 20.26
CA LEU A 8 -1.38 54.15 19.96
C LEU A 8 -2.22 53.47 18.85
N ALA A 9 -1.65 53.35 17.65
CA ALA A 9 -2.28 52.65 16.55
C ALA A 9 -2.02 51.13 16.69
N LEU A 10 -3.10 50.37 16.89
CA LEU A 10 -3.09 48.91 16.95
C LEU A 10 -3.18 48.37 15.52
N ALA A 11 -2.08 47.82 15.00
CA ALA A 11 -2.06 47.15 13.71
C ALA A 11 -2.60 45.71 13.88
N LEU A 12 -3.78 45.43 13.34
CA LEU A 12 -4.34 44.06 13.22
C LEU A 12 -3.63 43.35 12.06
N GLY A 13 -2.75 42.41 12.38
CA GLY A 13 -2.14 41.53 11.40
C GLY A 13 -3.14 40.44 11.01
N LEU A 14 -3.64 40.46 9.78
CA LEU A 14 -4.36 39.29 9.19
C LEU A 14 -3.35 38.18 8.91
N ALA A 15 -3.43 37.12 9.69
CA ALA A 15 -2.76 35.84 9.35
C ALA A 15 -3.57 35.13 8.28
N THR A 16 -3.07 35.13 7.05
CA THR A 16 -3.61 34.28 5.97
C THR A 16 -3.15 32.85 6.21
N ALA A 17 -4.08 31.98 6.63
CA ALA A 17 -3.87 30.55 6.64
C ALA A 17 -3.70 30.07 5.20
N GLY A 18 -2.50 29.71 4.80
CA GLY A 18 -2.22 29.02 3.55
C GLY A 18 -2.83 27.63 3.61
N ALA A 19 -3.85 27.35 2.79
CA ALA A 19 -4.33 26.00 2.56
C ALA A 19 -3.26 25.25 1.77
N ASP A 20 -2.64 24.25 2.40
CA ASP A 20 -1.79 23.28 1.70
C ASP A 20 -2.64 22.52 0.70
N ALA A 21 -2.58 22.93 -0.56
CA ALA A 21 -3.13 22.18 -1.68
C ALA A 21 -2.37 20.85 -1.77
N ALA A 22 -3.06 19.74 -1.47
CA ALA A 22 -2.57 18.39 -1.72
C ALA A 22 -2.20 18.30 -3.20
N GLY A 23 -0.90 18.37 -3.50
CA GLY A 23 -0.38 18.34 -4.85
C GLY A 23 -0.65 16.98 -5.49
N ALA A 24 -1.51 16.93 -6.48
CA ALA A 24 -1.55 15.84 -7.44
C ALA A 24 -0.13 15.69 -8.00
N ALA A 25 0.41 14.45 -7.96
CA ALA A 25 1.74 14.17 -8.49
C ALA A 25 1.75 14.54 -9.98
N THR A 26 2.47 15.60 -10.33
CA THR A 26 2.73 15.99 -11.72
C THR A 26 3.37 14.82 -12.46
N PRO A 27 2.93 14.45 -13.68
CA PRO A 27 3.60 13.46 -14.49
C PRO A 27 5.07 13.90 -14.68
N GLN A 28 6.02 13.03 -14.35
CA GLN A 28 7.43 13.29 -14.65
C GLN A 28 7.56 13.46 -16.16
N SER A 29 7.92 14.65 -16.60
CA SER A 29 8.13 14.95 -18.01
C SER A 29 9.19 14.01 -18.59
N GLY A 30 8.81 13.19 -19.59
CA GLY A 30 9.70 12.25 -20.28
C GLY A 30 9.32 10.76 -20.17
N CYS A 31 8.30 10.39 -19.40
CA CYS A 31 7.84 9.00 -19.29
C CYS A 31 6.76 8.68 -20.33
N LYS A 32 6.83 7.51 -20.95
CA LYS A 32 5.77 6.98 -21.83
C LYS A 32 4.49 6.59 -21.07
N GLY A 33 4.63 6.37 -19.76
CA GLY A 33 3.55 6.01 -18.86
C GLY A 33 4.04 5.79 -17.45
N THR A 34 3.11 5.68 -16.50
CA THR A 34 3.40 5.48 -15.08
C THR A 34 2.83 4.15 -14.62
N LEU A 35 3.63 3.36 -13.92
CA LEU A 35 3.23 2.12 -13.26
C LEU A 35 3.22 2.31 -11.75
N TYR A 36 2.33 1.59 -11.08
CA TYR A 36 2.19 1.62 -9.62
C TYR A 36 2.58 0.28 -9.04
N LEU A 37 3.84 0.17 -8.60
CA LEU A 37 4.33 -1.05 -7.98
C LEU A 37 3.82 -1.13 -6.54
N THR A 38 3.14 -2.23 -6.21
CA THR A 38 2.53 -2.42 -4.90
C THR A 38 2.87 -3.78 -4.32
N PHE A 39 3.03 -3.83 -2.99
CA PHE A 39 3.38 -5.03 -2.25
C PHE A 39 2.43 -5.25 -1.07
N ASP A 40 1.90 -6.46 -0.97
CA ASP A 40 1.21 -6.94 0.21
C ASP A 40 2.23 -7.61 1.15
N THR A 41 2.00 -7.60 2.46
CA THR A 41 2.98 -8.06 3.46
C THR A 41 3.43 -9.51 3.24
N GLY A 42 2.51 -10.47 3.19
CA GLY A 42 2.87 -11.88 3.12
C GLY A 42 3.79 -12.30 4.29
N ASN A 43 4.74 -13.21 4.03
CA ASN A 43 5.65 -13.72 5.07
C ASN A 43 6.93 -12.90 5.28
N MET A 44 7.07 -11.76 4.64
CA MET A 44 8.18 -10.79 4.77
C MET A 44 9.58 -11.33 4.45
N ARG A 45 9.72 -12.56 3.95
CA ARG A 45 11.02 -13.22 3.75
C ARG A 45 11.97 -12.44 2.85
N HIS A 46 11.42 -11.72 1.88
CA HIS A 46 12.20 -10.99 0.87
C HIS A 46 12.07 -9.47 1.00
N ALA A 47 11.54 -8.99 2.13
CA ALA A 47 11.29 -7.58 2.37
C ALA A 47 12.53 -6.71 2.18
N GLU A 48 13.68 -7.11 2.73
CA GLU A 48 14.94 -6.40 2.62
C GLU A 48 15.45 -6.38 1.16
N LEU A 49 15.47 -7.53 0.49
CA LEU A 49 15.90 -7.61 -0.92
C LEU A 49 15.08 -6.72 -1.84
N ILE A 50 13.76 -6.70 -1.64
CA ILE A 50 12.85 -5.85 -2.40
C ILE A 50 13.12 -4.38 -2.10
N ALA A 51 13.30 -4.03 -0.83
CA ALA A 51 13.61 -2.67 -0.41
C ALA A 51 14.92 -2.16 -1.03
N ASP A 52 15.98 -2.95 -0.99
CA ASP A 52 17.27 -2.62 -1.59
C ASP A 52 17.14 -2.43 -3.11
N THR A 53 16.36 -3.29 -3.77
CA THR A 53 16.09 -3.18 -5.21
C THR A 53 15.36 -1.88 -5.53
N LEU A 54 14.30 -1.54 -4.78
CA LEU A 54 13.57 -0.29 -4.95
C LEU A 54 14.49 0.93 -4.75
N ALA A 55 15.35 0.89 -3.73
CA ALA A 55 16.29 1.96 -3.42
C ALA A 55 17.32 2.16 -4.55
N ARG A 56 17.97 1.08 -5.03
CA ARG A 56 18.92 1.14 -6.14
C ARG A 56 18.32 1.75 -7.40
N HIS A 57 17.07 1.43 -7.67
CA HIS A 57 16.35 1.99 -8.82
C HIS A 57 15.69 3.34 -8.57
N GLY A 58 15.72 3.88 -7.34
CA GLY A 58 15.01 5.12 -6.99
C GLY A 58 13.49 5.02 -7.16
N VAL A 59 12.92 3.81 -7.04
CA VAL A 59 11.50 3.54 -7.23
C VAL A 59 10.76 3.64 -5.90
N LYS A 60 9.64 4.36 -5.88
CA LYS A 60 8.73 4.38 -4.74
C LYS A 60 7.55 3.44 -5.02
N ALA A 61 7.15 2.69 -4.01
CA ALA A 61 6.08 1.71 -4.08
C ALA A 61 4.99 2.00 -3.04
N THR A 62 3.87 1.29 -3.11
CA THR A 62 2.82 1.31 -2.09
C THR A 62 2.78 -0.05 -1.41
N PHE A 63 2.84 -0.08 -0.08
CA PHE A 63 2.77 -1.29 0.73
C PHE A 63 1.39 -1.41 1.39
N PHE A 64 0.76 -2.57 1.31
CA PHE A 64 -0.49 -2.90 2.00
C PHE A 64 -0.21 -3.85 3.16
N LEU A 65 -0.55 -3.42 4.37
CA LEU A 65 -0.06 -4.01 5.62
C LEU A 65 -1.14 -4.80 6.34
N ALA A 66 -0.83 -6.06 6.66
CA ALA A 66 -1.59 -6.92 7.57
C ALA A 66 -0.68 -7.48 8.66
N GLN A 67 -1.25 -7.93 9.79
CA GLN A 67 -0.51 -8.57 10.87
C GLN A 67 -0.28 -10.06 10.55
N GLU A 68 0.43 -10.31 9.45
CA GLU A 68 0.74 -11.65 8.99
C GLU A 68 1.99 -12.20 9.67
N ARG A 69 1.99 -13.52 9.90
CA ARG A 69 3.15 -14.23 10.44
C ARG A 69 4.32 -14.17 9.47
N THR A 70 5.52 -13.87 10.00
CA THR A 70 6.73 -13.80 9.19
C THR A 70 7.60 -15.05 9.33
N THR A 71 8.61 -15.18 8.46
CA THR A 71 9.61 -16.25 8.56
C THR A 71 10.55 -16.10 9.75
N ARG A 72 10.51 -14.98 10.47
CA ARG A 72 11.30 -14.76 11.70
C ARG A 72 10.60 -15.28 12.95
N GLY A 73 9.34 -15.77 12.81
CA GLY A 73 8.53 -16.25 13.93
C GLY A 73 7.70 -15.19 14.64
N ASP A 74 7.86 -13.94 14.25
CA ASP A 74 7.06 -12.78 14.63
C ASP A 74 5.98 -12.48 13.59
N SER A 75 5.34 -11.30 13.66
CA SER A 75 4.39 -10.84 12.67
C SER A 75 4.81 -9.48 12.08
N ALA A 76 4.35 -9.19 10.87
CA ALA A 76 4.81 -8.06 10.04
C ALA A 76 4.65 -6.68 10.69
N LEU A 77 3.74 -6.53 11.65
CA LEU A 77 3.55 -5.29 12.42
C LEU A 77 4.00 -5.43 13.89
N ASP A 78 4.85 -6.39 14.22
CA ASP A 78 5.48 -6.46 15.53
C ASP A 78 6.61 -5.42 15.66
N ALA A 79 7.01 -5.11 16.90
CA ALA A 79 8.01 -4.09 17.17
C ALA A 79 9.39 -4.39 16.52
N SER A 80 9.69 -5.66 16.28
CA SER A 80 10.90 -6.13 15.59
C SER A 80 11.00 -5.60 14.14
N TRP A 81 9.87 -5.26 13.50
CA TRP A 81 9.82 -4.70 12.16
C TRP A 81 9.79 -3.16 12.13
N ALA A 82 9.75 -2.49 13.30
CA ALA A 82 9.73 -1.04 13.34
C ALA A 82 10.91 -0.38 12.60
N PRO A 83 12.17 -0.85 12.70
CA PRO A 83 13.28 -0.28 11.93
C PRO A 83 13.06 -0.36 10.41
N TYR A 84 12.55 -1.50 9.91
CA TYR A 84 12.24 -1.70 8.50
C TYR A 84 11.18 -0.69 8.02
N TRP A 85 10.05 -0.59 8.73
CA TRP A 85 8.97 0.32 8.33
C TRP A 85 9.36 1.80 8.43
N ARG A 86 10.14 2.19 9.44
CA ARG A 86 10.66 3.56 9.55
C ARG A 86 11.56 3.93 8.38
N ALA A 87 12.41 3.02 7.93
CA ALA A 87 13.24 3.23 6.74
C ALA A 87 12.37 3.43 5.49
N ARG A 88 11.34 2.59 5.28
CA ARG A 88 10.41 2.73 4.14
C ARG A 88 9.64 4.05 4.19
N VAL A 89 9.27 4.52 5.39
CA VAL A 89 8.66 5.86 5.59
C VAL A 89 9.63 6.96 5.18
N ALA A 90 10.87 6.91 5.65
CA ALA A 90 11.90 7.90 5.34
C ALA A 90 12.22 7.94 3.83
N GLU A 91 12.16 6.81 3.14
CA GLU A 91 12.33 6.71 1.70
C GLU A 91 11.15 7.27 0.89
N GLY A 92 10.03 7.59 1.52
CA GLY A 92 8.89 8.23 0.87
C GLY A 92 7.91 7.27 0.18
N HIS A 93 7.89 6.01 0.57
CA HIS A 93 6.87 5.04 0.13
C HIS A 93 5.48 5.40 0.66
N ALA A 94 4.44 4.87 0.01
CA ALA A 94 3.05 4.94 0.45
C ALA A 94 2.65 3.65 1.20
N PHE A 95 1.64 3.75 2.07
CA PHE A 95 1.20 2.62 2.88
C PHE A 95 -0.32 2.60 2.97
N GLY A 96 -0.93 1.42 2.88
CA GLY A 96 -2.35 1.21 3.05
C GLY A 96 -2.63 0.01 3.95
N SER A 97 -3.89 -0.16 4.34
CA SER A 97 -4.34 -1.32 5.13
C SER A 97 -4.58 -2.54 4.24
N HIS A 98 -4.14 -3.72 4.69
CA HIS A 98 -4.48 -5.01 4.08
C HIS A 98 -5.36 -5.86 5.00
N THR A 99 -6.18 -5.21 5.82
CA THR A 99 -6.87 -5.74 7.00
C THR A 99 -5.89 -6.19 8.09
N TRP A 100 -6.40 -6.34 9.33
CA TRP A 100 -5.52 -6.80 10.41
C TRP A 100 -5.21 -8.29 10.35
N ARG A 101 -6.27 -9.11 10.22
CA ARG A 101 -6.16 -10.59 10.28
C ARG A 101 -5.98 -11.26 8.93
N HIS A 102 -5.86 -10.46 7.85
CA HIS A 102 -5.70 -10.96 6.48
C HIS A 102 -6.77 -11.99 6.08
N GLY A 103 -8.00 -11.78 6.52
CA GLY A 103 -9.13 -12.63 6.16
C GLY A 103 -9.79 -12.20 4.85
N SER A 104 -10.64 -13.04 4.31
CA SER A 104 -11.27 -12.88 2.98
C SER A 104 -12.75 -12.58 3.13
N PHE A 105 -13.22 -11.51 2.52
CA PHE A 105 -14.64 -11.19 2.41
C PHE A 105 -15.31 -12.11 1.40
N ARG A 106 -16.38 -12.83 1.81
CA ARG A 106 -16.94 -13.94 1.02
C ARG A 106 -18.31 -13.66 0.41
N GLY A 107 -19.07 -12.72 0.95
CA GLY A 107 -20.38 -12.35 0.45
C GLY A 107 -21.21 -11.62 1.48
N ASP A 108 -22.20 -10.88 1.02
CA ASP A 108 -23.12 -10.11 1.83
C ASP A 108 -24.33 -10.95 2.27
N SER A 109 -24.84 -10.67 3.46
CA SER A 109 -26.08 -11.21 4.01
C SER A 109 -26.82 -10.07 4.73
N GLY A 110 -27.78 -9.44 4.08
CA GLY A 110 -28.37 -8.18 4.53
C GLY A 110 -27.29 -7.11 4.63
N THR A 111 -27.12 -6.52 5.81
CA THR A 111 -26.07 -5.51 6.09
C THR A 111 -24.76 -6.11 6.56
N LEU A 112 -24.71 -7.42 6.79
CA LEU A 112 -23.54 -8.14 7.28
C LEU A 112 -22.71 -8.71 6.14
N VAL A 113 -21.41 -8.90 6.38
CA VAL A 113 -20.46 -9.53 5.45
C VAL A 113 -19.88 -10.77 6.09
N ARG A 114 -19.90 -11.89 5.37
CA ARG A 114 -19.20 -13.10 5.80
C ARG A 114 -17.69 -12.93 5.58
N TYR A 115 -16.91 -13.06 6.65
CA TYR A 115 -15.48 -12.96 6.68
C TYR A 115 -14.85 -14.30 7.04
N ARG A 116 -13.93 -14.81 6.21
CA ARG A 116 -13.25 -16.07 6.44
C ARG A 116 -11.80 -15.82 6.79
N LEU A 117 -11.37 -16.35 7.94
CA LEU A 117 -10.01 -16.27 8.45
C LEU A 117 -9.09 -17.32 7.77
N GLN A 118 -7.79 -17.18 7.96
CA GLN A 118 -6.78 -18.08 7.37
C GLN A 118 -6.83 -19.49 7.95
N ASP A 119 -7.25 -19.66 9.20
CA ASP A 119 -7.49 -20.96 9.85
C ASP A 119 -8.72 -21.69 9.34
N GLY A 120 -9.47 -21.09 8.41
CA GLY A 120 -10.68 -21.63 7.81
C GLY A 120 -11.95 -21.31 8.57
N SER A 121 -11.89 -20.73 9.77
CA SER A 121 -13.05 -20.24 10.51
C SER A 121 -13.73 -19.09 9.78
N SER A 122 -14.99 -18.83 10.09
CA SER A 122 -15.77 -17.73 9.50
C SER A 122 -16.60 -17.03 10.55
N GLU A 123 -16.72 -15.73 10.38
CA GLU A 123 -17.58 -14.86 11.19
C GLU A 123 -18.39 -13.93 10.29
N THR A 124 -19.37 -13.23 10.85
CA THR A 124 -20.06 -12.14 10.17
C THR A 124 -19.62 -10.81 10.76
N MET A 125 -19.41 -9.82 9.91
CA MET A 125 -18.97 -8.48 10.28
C MET A 125 -20.00 -7.46 9.82
N ASP A 126 -20.31 -6.51 10.68
CA ASP A 126 -21.01 -5.28 10.31
C ASP A 126 -20.03 -4.22 9.84
N ALA A 127 -20.52 -3.04 9.45
CA ALA A 127 -19.69 -1.93 8.99
C ALA A 127 -18.66 -1.47 10.04
N ALA A 128 -19.02 -1.46 11.33
CA ALA A 128 -18.13 -1.05 12.41
C ALA A 128 -16.97 -2.04 12.57
N ALA A 129 -17.25 -3.34 12.52
CA ALA A 129 -16.23 -4.39 12.59
C ALA A 129 -15.29 -4.35 11.38
N ILE A 130 -15.80 -4.09 10.17
CA ILE A 130 -14.97 -3.90 8.96
C ILE A 130 -14.07 -2.67 9.12
N CYS A 131 -14.60 -1.53 9.59
CA CYS A 131 -13.79 -0.35 9.86
C CYS A 131 -12.69 -0.62 10.89
N ALA A 132 -13.00 -1.31 11.99
CA ALA A 132 -11.99 -1.68 13.00
C ALA A 132 -10.89 -2.57 12.41
N GLU A 133 -11.24 -3.53 11.55
CA GLU A 133 -10.30 -4.40 10.86
C GLU A 133 -9.34 -3.62 9.94
N LEU A 134 -9.83 -2.54 9.30
CA LEU A 134 -9.02 -1.66 8.45
C LEU A 134 -8.18 -0.66 9.25
N GLN A 135 -8.69 -0.16 10.37
CA GLN A 135 -8.02 0.85 11.18
C GLN A 135 -6.92 0.29 12.07
N ARG A 136 -7.02 -0.98 12.46
CA ARG A 136 -6.04 -1.59 13.37
C ARG A 136 -4.61 -1.62 12.81
N PRO A 137 -4.35 -1.95 11.53
CA PRO A 137 -3.02 -1.79 10.93
C PRO A 137 -2.53 -0.34 10.96
N ASP A 138 -3.40 0.64 10.74
CA ASP A 138 -3.05 2.06 10.77
C ASP A 138 -2.61 2.50 12.17
N THR A 139 -3.38 2.16 13.21
CA THR A 139 -3.01 2.45 14.61
C THR A 139 -1.65 1.82 14.94
N ARG A 140 -1.48 0.55 14.59
CA ARG A 140 -0.23 -0.16 14.87
C ARG A 140 0.95 0.40 14.10
N PHE A 141 0.78 0.76 12.83
CA PHE A 141 1.82 1.38 12.03
C PHE A 141 2.24 2.75 12.58
N GLN A 142 1.27 3.54 13.07
CA GLN A 142 1.55 4.81 13.75
C GLN A 142 2.39 4.61 15.02
N GLU A 143 2.08 3.61 15.83
CA GLU A 143 2.90 3.28 17.01
C GLU A 143 4.35 2.90 16.62
N LEU A 144 4.53 2.16 15.54
CA LEU A 144 5.84 1.69 15.09
C LEU A 144 6.69 2.80 14.45
N THR A 145 6.05 3.73 13.73
CA THR A 145 6.75 4.64 12.82
C THR A 145 6.55 6.13 13.10
N GLY A 146 5.53 6.46 13.90
CA GLY A 146 5.09 7.86 14.11
C GLY A 146 4.21 8.39 12.95
N ARG A 147 3.98 7.60 11.88
CA ARG A 147 3.19 7.98 10.71
C ARG A 147 1.93 7.11 10.58
N ARG A 148 0.81 7.72 10.19
CA ARG A 148 -0.41 7.00 9.81
C ARG A 148 -0.30 6.41 8.41
N LEU A 149 -1.10 5.37 8.13
CA LEU A 149 -1.30 4.89 6.78
C LEU A 149 -1.98 5.97 5.92
N ASP A 150 -1.76 5.92 4.63
CA ASP A 150 -2.57 6.65 3.67
C ASP A 150 -4.00 6.05 3.67
N PRO A 151 -5.06 6.81 3.36
CA PRO A 151 -6.46 6.32 3.44
C PRO A 151 -6.77 5.32 2.32
N LEU A 152 -5.95 4.31 2.20
CA LEU A 152 -5.99 3.25 1.20
C LEU A 152 -6.15 1.91 1.87
N TRP A 153 -6.85 0.98 1.21
CA TRP A 153 -6.87 -0.41 1.61
C TRP A 153 -6.91 -1.35 0.43
N ARG A 154 -6.47 -2.56 0.63
CA ARG A 154 -6.57 -3.66 -0.33
C ARG A 154 -7.22 -4.86 0.34
N ALA A 155 -8.22 -5.44 -0.32
CA ALA A 155 -8.86 -6.66 0.16
C ALA A 155 -7.94 -7.87 -0.04
N PRO A 156 -7.72 -8.73 0.98
CA PRO A 156 -6.98 -9.97 0.81
C PRO A 156 -7.58 -10.85 -0.30
N GLY A 157 -6.71 -11.34 -1.19
CA GLY A 157 -7.11 -12.06 -2.39
C GLY A 157 -7.96 -11.26 -3.38
N GLY A 158 -7.97 -9.94 -3.29
CA GLY A 158 -8.74 -9.03 -4.15
C GLY A 158 -10.26 -9.10 -3.99
N ARG A 159 -10.76 -9.80 -2.96
CA ARG A 159 -12.20 -10.06 -2.78
C ARG A 159 -12.89 -8.95 -2.02
N THR A 160 -13.79 -8.25 -2.68
CA THR A 160 -14.67 -7.25 -2.08
C THR A 160 -16.13 -7.64 -2.25
N THR A 161 -17.00 -7.03 -1.45
CA THR A 161 -18.45 -7.07 -1.61
C THR A 161 -18.99 -5.62 -1.60
N PRO A 162 -20.21 -5.37 -2.07
CA PRO A 162 -20.82 -4.05 -1.95
C PRO A 162 -20.78 -3.49 -0.54
N ASN A 163 -21.11 -4.30 0.48
CA ASN A 163 -21.08 -3.86 1.87
C ASN A 163 -19.67 -3.58 2.38
N THR A 164 -18.65 -4.35 1.99
CA THR A 164 -17.26 -4.04 2.38
C THR A 164 -16.75 -2.74 1.79
N LEU A 165 -17.09 -2.47 0.53
CA LEU A 165 -16.71 -1.21 -0.12
C LEU A 165 -17.41 -0.01 0.53
N ALA A 166 -18.72 -0.12 0.80
CA ALA A 166 -19.48 0.93 1.47
C ALA A 166 -18.99 1.18 2.90
N ALA A 167 -18.71 0.13 3.68
CA ALA A 167 -18.18 0.24 5.03
C ALA A 167 -16.79 0.90 5.02
N ALA A 168 -15.87 0.46 4.15
CA ALA A 168 -14.55 1.05 4.03
C ALA A 168 -14.62 2.54 3.67
N GLN A 169 -15.48 2.91 2.72
CA GLN A 169 -15.69 4.30 2.33
C GLN A 169 -16.25 5.14 3.50
N SER A 170 -17.19 4.62 4.28
CA SER A 170 -17.77 5.33 5.41
C SER A 170 -16.76 5.65 6.51
N CYS A 171 -15.70 4.87 6.65
CA CYS A 171 -14.59 5.12 7.57
C CYS A 171 -13.33 5.69 6.89
N GLY A 172 -13.48 6.24 5.68
CA GLY A 172 -12.46 7.04 5.01
C GLY A 172 -11.42 6.25 4.20
N TYR A 173 -11.61 4.94 3.97
CA TYR A 173 -10.68 4.14 3.19
C TYR A 173 -11.15 3.91 1.76
N ARG A 174 -10.25 4.08 0.80
CA ARG A 174 -10.47 3.77 -0.62
C ARG A 174 -9.80 2.46 -1.00
N HIS A 175 -10.55 1.56 -1.63
CA HIS A 175 -10.02 0.28 -2.11
C HIS A 175 -9.08 0.47 -3.30
N VAL A 176 -7.96 -0.27 -3.28
CA VAL A 176 -6.97 -0.32 -4.36
C VAL A 176 -6.76 -1.79 -4.76
N GLY A 177 -7.34 -2.18 -5.88
CA GLY A 177 -7.07 -3.47 -6.51
C GLY A 177 -5.78 -3.45 -7.33
N TRP A 178 -5.72 -4.30 -8.34
CA TRP A 178 -4.64 -4.35 -9.33
C TRP A 178 -5.20 -4.57 -10.73
N ALA A 179 -4.42 -4.22 -11.74
CA ALA A 179 -4.75 -4.51 -13.13
C ALA A 179 -4.62 -6.01 -13.42
N ALA A 180 -5.39 -6.52 -14.37
CA ALA A 180 -5.26 -7.93 -14.76
C ALA A 180 -3.84 -8.29 -15.21
N ALA A 181 -3.16 -7.40 -15.95
CA ALA A 181 -1.76 -7.53 -16.32
C ALA A 181 -0.80 -7.33 -15.13
N GLY A 182 -1.25 -6.64 -14.09
CA GLY A 182 -0.48 -6.34 -12.88
C GLY A 182 -0.41 -7.46 -11.86
N PHE A 183 -1.20 -8.52 -12.01
CA PHE A 183 -1.04 -9.74 -11.22
C PHE A 183 0.25 -10.45 -11.65
N LEU A 184 1.34 -10.25 -10.90
CA LEU A 184 2.64 -10.82 -11.26
C LEU A 184 2.68 -12.34 -11.16
N GLY A 185 1.84 -12.94 -10.31
CA GLY A 185 1.79 -14.39 -10.10
C GLY A 185 2.90 -14.90 -9.18
N ASP A 186 3.50 -14.04 -8.37
CA ASP A 186 4.55 -14.37 -7.41
C ASP A 186 4.07 -15.33 -6.30
N GLU A 187 2.77 -15.59 -6.19
CA GLU A 187 2.15 -16.58 -5.30
C GLU A 187 1.84 -17.92 -5.99
N LEU A 188 1.95 -17.99 -7.32
CA LEU A 188 1.67 -19.19 -8.09
C LEU A 188 2.79 -20.24 -7.94
N PRO A 189 2.51 -21.54 -8.05
CA PRO A 189 3.53 -22.58 -7.96
C PRO A 189 4.65 -22.37 -8.99
N SER A 190 5.91 -22.33 -8.53
CA SER A 190 7.06 -22.03 -9.38
C SER A 190 7.33 -23.08 -10.47
N GLU A 191 6.92 -24.31 -10.24
CA GLU A 191 7.05 -25.41 -11.21
C GLU A 191 6.14 -25.21 -12.44
N ALA A 192 4.93 -24.68 -12.23
CA ALA A 192 3.98 -24.39 -13.31
C ALA A 192 4.16 -22.98 -13.88
N TYR A 193 4.69 -22.06 -13.09
CA TYR A 193 4.86 -20.66 -13.44
C TYR A 193 6.29 -20.19 -13.13
N PRO A 194 7.29 -20.60 -13.94
CA PRO A 194 8.68 -20.20 -13.73
C PRO A 194 8.87 -18.68 -13.70
N ASN A 195 9.85 -18.20 -12.93
CA ASN A 195 10.14 -16.79 -12.80
C ASN A 195 10.40 -16.09 -14.14
N SER A 196 11.08 -16.75 -15.07
CA SER A 196 11.33 -16.25 -16.43
C SER A 196 10.03 -15.98 -17.21
N MET A 197 9.07 -16.90 -17.12
CA MET A 197 7.75 -16.73 -17.74
C MET A 197 6.97 -15.56 -17.13
N LEU A 198 6.96 -15.44 -15.80
CA LEU A 198 6.27 -14.35 -15.11
C LEU A 198 6.89 -12.98 -15.45
N LEU A 199 8.23 -12.91 -15.45
CA LEU A 199 8.97 -11.70 -15.84
C LEU A 199 8.65 -11.30 -17.28
N GLN A 200 8.75 -12.23 -18.22
CA GLN A 200 8.46 -11.97 -19.64
C GLN A 200 7.01 -11.46 -19.81
N ARG A 201 6.05 -12.13 -19.19
CA ARG A 201 4.62 -11.74 -19.22
C ARG A 201 4.42 -10.32 -18.70
N ALA A 202 5.04 -9.95 -17.57
CA ALA A 202 4.95 -8.62 -17.01
C ALA A 202 5.55 -7.56 -17.95
N LEU A 203 6.74 -7.82 -18.49
CA LEU A 203 7.38 -6.92 -19.45
C LEU A 203 6.59 -6.73 -20.74
N GLU A 204 5.86 -7.75 -21.20
CA GLU A 204 5.06 -7.68 -22.42
C GLU A 204 3.69 -7.02 -22.22
N ARG A 205 3.06 -7.20 -21.05
CA ARG A 205 1.64 -6.88 -20.85
C ARG A 205 1.36 -5.62 -20.07
N LEU A 206 2.29 -5.17 -19.22
CA LEU A 206 2.08 -3.96 -18.42
C LEU A 206 1.97 -2.72 -19.30
N ARG A 207 1.01 -1.85 -18.96
CA ARG A 207 0.67 -0.61 -19.68
C ARG A 207 0.61 0.56 -18.69
N ASP A 208 0.56 1.76 -19.25
CA ASP A 208 0.34 2.99 -18.48
C ASP A 208 -0.88 2.90 -17.56
N GLY A 209 -0.72 3.34 -16.33
CA GLY A 209 -1.75 3.30 -15.29
C GLY A 209 -1.89 1.98 -14.55
N ASP A 210 -1.21 0.90 -14.98
CA ASP A 210 -1.36 -0.40 -14.34
C ASP A 210 -0.84 -0.41 -12.90
N ILE A 211 -1.66 -1.00 -12.02
CA ILE A 211 -1.28 -1.31 -10.64
C ILE A 211 -0.75 -2.74 -10.61
N VAL A 212 0.51 -2.87 -10.24
CA VAL A 212 1.25 -4.15 -10.16
C VAL A 212 1.20 -4.65 -8.72
N MET A 213 0.75 -5.88 -8.52
CA MET A 213 0.63 -6.53 -7.22
C MET A 213 1.62 -7.67 -7.09
N ALA A 214 2.32 -7.66 -5.97
CA ALA A 214 3.22 -8.72 -5.50
C ALA A 214 3.27 -8.73 -3.96
N HIS A 215 4.10 -9.59 -3.39
CA HIS A 215 4.22 -9.76 -1.94
C HIS A 215 5.68 -9.61 -1.49
N LEU A 216 5.86 -9.24 -0.21
CA LEU A 216 7.18 -9.21 0.43
C LEU A 216 7.71 -10.61 0.78
N GLY A 217 6.98 -11.62 0.38
CA GLY A 217 7.31 -13.04 0.49
C GLY A 217 6.07 -13.93 0.58
N ILE A 218 6.16 -15.14 0.04
CA ILE A 218 5.07 -16.13 -0.04
C ILE A 218 5.51 -17.46 0.54
N TRP A 219 4.63 -18.10 1.34
CA TRP A 219 4.93 -19.38 1.97
C TRP A 219 5.00 -20.57 0.98
N SER A 220 4.09 -20.59 0.01
CA SER A 220 3.89 -21.74 -0.87
C SER A 220 4.85 -21.79 -2.07
N ARG A 221 5.49 -20.65 -2.43
CA ARG A 221 6.36 -20.59 -3.60
C ARG A 221 7.78 -21.04 -3.26
N LYS A 222 8.28 -22.06 -3.95
CA LYS A 222 9.62 -22.64 -3.72
C LYS A 222 10.73 -21.79 -4.31
N ASP A 223 10.57 -21.33 -5.57
CA ASP A 223 11.49 -20.43 -6.24
C ASP A 223 10.93 -19.00 -6.20
N PRO A 224 11.43 -18.14 -5.28
CA PRO A 224 10.83 -16.83 -5.03
C PRO A 224 10.99 -15.89 -6.22
N PHE A 225 9.95 -15.10 -6.50
CA PHE A 225 9.99 -14.10 -7.57
C PHE A 225 10.81 -12.85 -7.20
N ALA A 226 11.10 -12.62 -5.92
CA ALA A 226 11.74 -11.40 -5.44
C ALA A 226 13.02 -10.99 -6.20
N PRO A 227 13.94 -11.89 -6.59
CA PRO A 227 15.11 -11.52 -7.40
C PRO A 227 14.76 -10.94 -8.79
N MET A 228 13.56 -11.23 -9.29
CA MET A 228 13.11 -10.76 -10.60
C MET A 228 12.67 -9.30 -10.61
N PHE A 229 12.52 -8.64 -9.45
CA PHE A 229 12.22 -7.20 -9.41
C PHE A 229 13.36 -6.37 -10.00
N GLU A 230 14.61 -6.81 -9.88
CA GLU A 230 15.74 -6.14 -10.51
C GLU A 230 15.59 -6.06 -12.04
N PRO A 231 15.51 -7.18 -12.79
CA PRO A 231 15.33 -7.14 -14.24
C PRO A 231 13.95 -6.59 -14.66
N LEU A 232 12.91 -6.76 -13.84
CA LEU A 232 11.57 -6.22 -14.13
C LEU A 232 11.60 -4.69 -14.15
N ILE A 233 12.11 -4.06 -13.09
CA ILE A 233 12.17 -2.59 -12.99
C ILE A 233 13.10 -2.03 -14.07
N ALA A 234 14.27 -2.62 -14.28
CA ALA A 234 15.20 -2.21 -15.32
C ALA A 234 14.55 -2.28 -16.72
N GLY A 235 13.89 -3.39 -17.04
CA GLY A 235 13.23 -3.59 -18.33
C GLY A 235 12.05 -2.64 -18.57
N LEU A 236 11.25 -2.36 -17.53
CA LEU A 236 10.15 -1.40 -17.64
C LEU A 236 10.67 0.04 -17.80
N LYS A 237 11.72 0.42 -17.10
CA LYS A 237 12.39 1.72 -17.29
C LYS A 237 12.98 1.85 -18.69
N ALA A 238 13.63 0.81 -19.22
CA ALA A 238 14.16 0.78 -20.58
C ALA A 238 13.06 0.96 -21.65
N LYS A 239 11.80 0.54 -21.32
CA LYS A 239 10.62 0.79 -22.14
C LYS A 239 10.04 2.19 -21.98
N GLY A 240 10.60 3.02 -21.11
CA GLY A 240 10.18 4.40 -20.86
C GLY A 240 9.12 4.56 -19.79
N PHE A 241 8.83 3.53 -18.96
CA PHE A 241 7.92 3.66 -17.83
C PHE A 241 8.59 4.32 -16.64
N CYS A 242 7.82 5.14 -15.93
CA CYS A 242 8.13 5.64 -14.61
C CYS A 242 7.28 4.92 -13.55
N PHE A 243 7.67 5.09 -12.29
CA PHE A 243 6.96 4.49 -11.16
C PHE A 243 6.47 5.58 -10.21
N SER A 244 5.27 5.39 -9.66
CA SER A 244 4.69 6.28 -8.65
C SER A 244 3.96 5.48 -7.58
N THR A 245 3.63 6.16 -6.48
CA THR A 245 2.81 5.57 -5.41
C THR A 245 1.33 5.83 -5.64
N ARG A 246 0.46 5.07 -4.98
CA ARG A 246 -1.00 5.30 -5.01
C ARG A 246 -1.48 6.38 -4.04
N ARG A 247 -0.57 7.11 -3.38
CA ARG A 247 -0.92 8.22 -2.50
C ARG A 247 -1.56 9.36 -3.31
N GLY A 248 -2.68 9.90 -2.79
CA GLY A 248 -3.29 11.11 -3.34
C GLY A 248 -3.94 10.97 -4.72
N GLN A 249 -4.09 9.76 -5.25
CA GLN A 249 -4.80 9.54 -6.50
C GLN A 249 -6.27 9.24 -6.22
N THR A 250 -7.15 10.09 -6.70
CA THR A 250 -8.62 9.94 -6.71
C THR A 250 -9.07 8.96 -7.77
#